data_3e74abe70ac792975387470aa47ba989
#
_entry.id   3e74abe70ac792975387470aa47ba989
#
_cell.length_a   1.000
_cell.length_b   1.000
_cell.length_c   1.000
_cell.angle_alpha   90.00
_cell.angle_beta   90.00
_cell.angle_gamma   90.00
#
_symmetry.space_group_name_H-M   'P 1'
#
loop_
_entity.id
_entity.type
_entity.pdbx_description
1 polymer ?
#
loop_
_entity_poly.entity_id
_entity_poly.type
_entity_poly.pdbx_seq_one_letter_code
_entity_poly.pdbx_strand_id
1 'polypeptide(L)'
;IGALAVTQAVLPLLSTSPAGRIVNVSSSLGSLTLNGDPTSTYYSQQFIGYNASKASLNMLTIQLHQELKETGVIVNSVSPGFVKTDLTGYGTMIPEEGARLPAEYALNGNDSGSFVEPDGTTPW
;
A
#
# COMPACT_ATOMS: atom_id res chain seq x y z
N ILE A 1 -2.30 -6.49 -11.65
CA ILE A 1 -3.02 -6.14 -12.90
C ILE A 1 -4.33 -5.41 -12.55
N GLY A 2 -5.16 -5.93 -11.64
CA GLY A 2 -6.45 -5.31 -11.27
C GLY A 2 -6.32 -3.87 -10.76
N ALA A 3 -5.38 -3.60 -9.86
CA ALA A 3 -5.14 -2.25 -9.33
C ALA A 3 -4.78 -1.25 -10.43
N LEU A 4 -3.94 -1.64 -11.39
CA LEU A 4 -3.59 -0.80 -12.52
C LEU A 4 -4.81 -0.50 -13.40
N ALA A 5 -5.59 -1.51 -13.73
CA ALA A 5 -6.78 -1.35 -14.58
C ALA A 5 -7.82 -0.41 -13.94
N VAL A 6 -8.07 -0.58 -12.63
CA VAL A 6 -8.99 0.32 -11.89
C VAL A 6 -8.43 1.74 -11.84
N THR A 7 -7.14 1.91 -11.55
CA THR A 7 -6.49 3.23 -11.54
C THR A 7 -6.63 3.93 -12.88
N GLN A 8 -6.33 3.24 -13.99
CA GLN A 8 -6.47 3.80 -15.33
C GLN A 8 -7.91 4.24 -15.64
N ALA A 9 -8.89 3.45 -15.20
CA ALA A 9 -10.31 3.77 -15.43
C ALA A 9 -10.78 5.01 -14.65
N VAL A 10 -10.29 5.22 -13.43
CA VAL A 10 -10.72 6.35 -12.57
C VAL A 10 -9.80 7.58 -12.66
N LEU A 11 -8.63 7.46 -13.27
CA LEU A 11 -7.65 8.53 -13.33
C LEU A 11 -8.18 9.86 -13.91
N PRO A 12 -9.00 9.86 -14.97
CA PRO A 12 -9.60 11.10 -15.47
C PRO A 12 -10.42 11.84 -14.42
N LEU A 13 -11.12 11.12 -13.54
CA LEU A 13 -11.90 11.72 -12.45
C LEU A 13 -11.01 12.24 -11.33
N LEU A 14 -9.97 11.49 -10.98
CA LEU A 14 -8.99 11.90 -9.97
C LEU A 14 -8.23 13.16 -10.38
N SER A 15 -7.86 13.28 -11.65
CA SER A 15 -7.11 14.43 -12.19
C SER A 15 -7.94 15.72 -12.18
N THR A 16 -9.26 15.64 -12.16
CA THR A 16 -10.16 16.81 -12.04
C THR A 16 -10.53 17.12 -10.59
N SER A 17 -10.19 16.24 -9.64
CA SER A 17 -10.42 16.46 -8.22
C SER A 17 -9.36 17.41 -7.63
N PRO A 18 -9.76 18.35 -6.74
CA PRO A 18 -8.80 19.22 -6.06
C PRO A 18 -7.92 18.47 -5.05
N ALA A 19 -8.25 17.24 -4.70
CA ALA A 19 -7.56 16.44 -3.70
C ALA A 19 -7.58 14.94 -4.05
N GLY A 20 -7.21 14.58 -5.29
CA GLY A 20 -7.16 13.20 -5.75
C GLY A 20 -6.14 12.37 -4.94
N ARG A 21 -6.57 11.21 -4.45
CA ARG A 21 -5.73 10.29 -3.68
C ARG A 21 -5.88 8.87 -4.14
N ILE A 22 -4.76 8.17 -4.27
CA ILE A 22 -4.68 6.74 -4.54
C ILE A 22 -4.00 6.09 -3.34
N VAL A 23 -4.70 5.20 -2.67
CA VAL A 23 -4.17 4.40 -1.56
C VAL A 23 -4.20 2.93 -1.97
N ASN A 24 -3.03 2.38 -2.23
CA ASN A 24 -2.86 0.97 -2.52
C ASN A 24 -2.68 0.20 -1.22
N VAL A 25 -3.64 -0.65 -0.89
CA VAL A 25 -3.56 -1.50 0.31
C VAL A 25 -2.59 -2.64 0.03
N SER A 26 -1.37 -2.47 0.55
CA SER A 26 -0.25 -3.38 0.39
C SER A 26 -0.05 -4.24 1.65
N SER A 27 1.16 -4.70 1.83
CA SER A 27 1.60 -5.47 3.00
C SER A 27 3.10 -5.27 3.17
N SER A 28 3.58 -5.24 4.39
CA SER A 28 5.02 -5.25 4.70
C SER A 28 5.73 -6.47 4.08
N LEU A 29 4.99 -7.56 3.82
CA LEU A 29 5.47 -8.71 3.03
C LEU A 29 5.78 -8.38 1.55
N GLY A 30 5.35 -7.23 1.05
CA GLY A 30 5.73 -6.71 -0.27
C GLY A 30 7.03 -5.93 -0.28
N SER A 31 7.67 -5.71 0.87
CA SER A 31 8.97 -5.05 0.96
C SER A 31 10.08 -5.98 0.49
N LEU A 32 10.79 -5.59 -0.56
CA LEU A 32 11.97 -6.33 -1.02
C LEU A 32 13.10 -6.24 0.02
N THR A 33 13.26 -5.07 0.63
CA THR A 33 14.25 -4.84 1.69
C THR A 33 14.04 -5.76 2.87
N LEU A 34 12.81 -5.80 3.44
CA LEU A 34 12.51 -6.62 4.62
C LEU A 34 12.54 -8.12 4.32
N ASN A 35 12.11 -8.54 3.13
CA ASN A 35 12.19 -9.96 2.75
C ASN A 35 13.63 -10.42 2.44
N GLY A 36 14.50 -9.51 2.03
CA GLY A 36 15.90 -9.79 1.73
C GLY A 36 16.84 -9.74 2.94
N ASP A 37 16.39 -9.19 4.08
CA ASP A 37 17.21 -9.02 5.29
C ASP A 37 17.03 -10.20 6.24
N PRO A 38 18.08 -11.02 6.47
CA PRO A 38 18.04 -12.16 7.39
C PRO A 38 17.68 -11.79 8.84
N THR A 39 17.82 -10.53 9.22
CA THR A 39 17.49 -10.05 10.58
C THR A 39 16.04 -9.60 10.71
N SER A 40 15.33 -9.45 9.59
CA SER A 40 13.93 -9.05 9.56
C SER A 40 13.02 -10.19 10.02
N THR A 41 11.96 -9.84 10.76
CA THR A 41 10.89 -10.79 11.13
C THR A 41 10.14 -11.35 9.92
N TYR A 42 10.19 -10.66 8.78
CA TYR A 42 9.54 -11.07 7.53
C TYR A 42 10.37 -12.02 6.67
N TYR A 43 11.68 -12.17 6.97
CA TYR A 43 12.59 -13.00 6.18
C TYR A 43 12.12 -14.45 6.04
N SER A 44 11.57 -15.03 7.10
CA SER A 44 11.06 -16.41 7.09
C SER A 44 9.66 -16.57 6.52
N GLN A 45 8.96 -15.47 6.20
CA GLN A 45 7.59 -15.49 5.72
C GLN A 45 7.55 -15.51 4.18
N GLN A 46 7.77 -16.69 3.60
CA GLN A 46 7.98 -16.88 2.17
C GLN A 46 6.70 -17.32 1.44
N PHE A 47 5.72 -16.44 1.37
CA PHE A 47 4.50 -16.63 0.58
C PHE A 47 4.70 -16.09 -0.84
N ILE A 48 5.46 -16.80 -1.67
CA ILE A 48 6.00 -16.31 -2.95
C ILE A 48 4.98 -15.56 -3.78
N GLY A 49 3.82 -16.15 -4.05
CA GLY A 49 2.78 -15.50 -4.88
C GLY A 49 2.22 -14.24 -4.25
N TYR A 50 1.95 -14.27 -2.95
CA TYR A 50 1.43 -13.11 -2.22
C TYR A 50 2.46 -12.00 -2.13
N ASN A 51 3.66 -12.29 -1.64
CA ASN A 51 4.74 -11.30 -1.48
C ASN A 51 5.07 -10.64 -2.83
N ALA A 52 5.21 -11.44 -3.89
CA ALA A 52 5.45 -10.92 -5.24
C ALA A 52 4.31 -10.02 -5.74
N SER A 53 3.06 -10.36 -5.44
CA SER A 53 1.90 -9.54 -5.82
C SER A 53 1.91 -8.18 -5.11
N LYS A 54 2.30 -8.14 -3.85
CA LYS A 54 2.39 -6.90 -3.06
C LYS A 54 3.64 -6.08 -3.43
N ALA A 55 4.75 -6.71 -3.75
CA ALA A 55 5.93 -6.03 -4.32
C ALA A 55 5.60 -5.36 -5.66
N SER A 56 4.84 -6.04 -6.52
CA SER A 56 4.34 -5.47 -7.77
C SER A 56 3.41 -4.27 -7.54
N LEU A 57 2.56 -4.31 -6.53
CA LEU A 57 1.68 -3.20 -6.14
C LEU A 57 2.50 -2.01 -5.61
N ASN A 58 3.55 -2.28 -4.83
CA ASN A 58 4.47 -1.27 -4.35
C ASN A 58 5.22 -0.60 -5.51
N MET A 59 5.69 -1.38 -6.49
CA MET A 59 6.30 -0.82 -7.71
C MET A 59 5.30 0.06 -8.48
N LEU A 60 4.05 -0.38 -8.61
CA LEU A 60 3.00 0.42 -9.24
C LEU A 60 2.80 1.77 -8.52
N THR A 61 2.83 1.76 -7.19
CA THR A 61 2.73 2.99 -6.37
C THR A 61 3.86 3.97 -6.69
N ILE A 62 5.10 3.50 -6.75
CA ILE A 62 6.27 4.33 -7.08
C ILE A 62 6.12 4.92 -8.49
N GLN A 63 5.76 4.10 -9.47
CA GLN A 63 5.64 4.52 -10.86
C GLN A 63 4.50 5.55 -11.03
N LEU A 64 3.33 5.30 -10.43
CA LEU A 64 2.21 6.24 -10.45
C LEU A 64 2.55 7.56 -9.76
N HIS A 65 3.25 7.51 -8.62
CA HIS A 65 3.72 8.74 -7.97
C HIS A 65 4.60 9.59 -8.90
N GLN A 66 5.55 8.97 -9.60
CA GLN A 66 6.40 9.67 -10.54
C GLN A 66 5.61 10.26 -11.72
N GLU A 67 4.69 9.50 -12.28
CA GLU A 67 3.88 9.91 -13.42
C GLU A 67 2.91 11.05 -13.06
N LEU A 68 2.34 11.00 -11.85
CA LEU A 68 1.27 11.91 -11.44
C LEU A 68 1.74 13.12 -10.61
N LYS A 69 3.02 13.26 -10.35
CA LYS A 69 3.57 14.31 -9.46
C LYS A 69 3.18 15.74 -9.84
N GLU A 70 2.98 16.00 -11.14
CA GLU A 70 2.61 17.34 -11.64
C GLU A 70 1.07 17.55 -11.67
N THR A 71 0.28 16.54 -11.35
CA THR A 71 -1.18 16.62 -11.39
C THR A 71 -1.81 16.98 -10.04
N GLY A 72 -1.06 16.92 -8.96
CA GLY A 72 -1.56 17.06 -7.60
C GLY A 72 -2.20 15.80 -7.03
N VAL A 73 -2.33 14.71 -7.81
CA VAL A 73 -2.78 13.40 -7.31
C VAL A 73 -1.66 12.77 -6.50
N ILE A 74 -1.96 12.38 -5.28
CA ILE A 74 -1.00 11.70 -4.39
C ILE A 74 -1.24 10.20 -4.36
N VAL A 75 -0.15 9.43 -4.27
CA VAL A 75 -0.18 7.97 -4.39
C VAL A 75 0.69 7.34 -3.30
N ASN A 76 0.11 6.48 -2.49
CA ASN A 76 0.82 5.79 -1.43
C ASN A 76 0.46 4.31 -1.35
N SER A 77 1.40 3.49 -0.87
CA SER A 77 1.16 2.14 -0.39
C SER A 77 0.97 2.16 1.12
N VAL A 78 -0.05 1.45 1.59
CA VAL A 78 -0.36 1.35 3.02
C VAL A 78 -0.49 -0.12 3.40
N SER A 79 0.30 -0.56 4.37
CA SER A 79 0.13 -1.84 5.03
C SER A 79 -0.74 -1.64 6.28
N PRO A 80 -1.91 -2.30 6.38
CA PRO A 80 -2.81 -2.10 7.52
C PRO A 80 -2.32 -2.75 8.82
N GLY A 81 -1.27 -3.54 8.75
CA GLY A 81 -0.84 -4.42 9.83
C GLY A 81 -1.43 -5.83 9.72
N PHE A 82 -1.29 -6.63 10.78
CA PHE A 82 -1.76 -8.01 10.79
C PHE A 82 -3.20 -8.10 11.28
N VAL A 83 -4.13 -8.04 10.35
CA VAL A 83 -5.57 -7.95 10.61
C VAL A 83 -6.21 -9.34 10.60
N LYS A 84 -7.01 -9.63 11.63
CA LYS A 84 -7.85 -10.83 11.66
C LYS A 84 -9.04 -10.65 10.75
N THR A 85 -9.07 -11.38 9.67
CA THR A 85 -10.15 -11.38 8.68
C THR A 85 -10.59 -12.81 8.38
N ASP A 86 -11.68 -12.97 7.63
CA ASP A 86 -12.14 -14.28 7.17
C ASP A 86 -11.08 -15.00 6.32
N LEU A 87 -10.22 -14.24 5.64
CA LEU A 87 -9.12 -14.78 4.83
C LEU A 87 -8.04 -15.43 5.71
N THR A 88 -7.65 -14.78 6.79
CA THR A 88 -6.56 -15.24 7.67
C THR A 88 -7.06 -16.11 8.81
N GLY A 89 -8.27 -15.87 9.31
CA GLY A 89 -8.83 -16.49 10.51
C GLY A 89 -8.13 -16.10 11.82
N TYR A 90 -7.00 -15.40 11.76
CA TYR A 90 -6.22 -14.95 12.91
C TYR A 90 -5.48 -13.65 12.60
N GLY A 91 -5.07 -12.93 13.63
CA GLY A 91 -4.36 -11.66 13.52
C GLY A 91 -4.35 -10.93 14.86
N THR A 92 -3.60 -9.84 14.94
CA THR A 92 -3.43 -9.03 16.16
C THR A 92 -4.40 -7.84 16.21
N MET A 93 -5.02 -7.48 15.08
CA MET A 93 -5.91 -6.32 14.95
C MET A 93 -7.29 -6.79 14.48
N ILE A 94 -8.34 -6.11 14.94
CA ILE A 94 -9.67 -6.25 14.36
C ILE A 94 -9.76 -5.47 13.04
N PRO A 95 -10.72 -5.76 12.13
CA PRO A 95 -10.84 -5.08 10.85
C PRO A 95 -10.95 -3.56 10.94
N GLU A 96 -11.66 -3.06 11.94
CA GLU A 96 -11.83 -1.62 12.18
C GLU A 96 -10.51 -0.92 12.52
N GLU A 97 -9.63 -1.58 13.27
CA GLU A 97 -8.29 -1.07 13.56
C GLU A 97 -7.42 -1.09 12.30
N GLY A 98 -7.46 -2.17 11.54
CA GLY A 98 -6.73 -2.30 10.29
C GLY A 98 -7.14 -1.29 9.22
N ALA A 99 -8.40 -0.85 9.23
CA ALA A 99 -8.93 0.13 8.29
C ALA A 99 -8.51 1.58 8.59
N ARG A 100 -8.05 1.90 9.80
CA ARG A 100 -7.76 3.29 10.22
C ARG A 100 -6.70 3.96 9.34
N LEU A 101 -5.55 3.35 9.20
CA LEU A 101 -4.43 3.92 8.45
C LEU A 101 -4.75 4.11 6.96
N PRO A 102 -5.29 3.10 6.24
CA PRO A 102 -5.74 3.30 4.86
C PRO A 102 -6.78 4.42 4.72
N ALA A 103 -7.76 4.50 5.63
CA ALA A 103 -8.78 5.54 5.61
C ALA A 103 -8.20 6.94 5.87
N GLU A 104 -7.25 7.06 6.81
CA GLU A 104 -6.56 8.33 7.08
C GLU A 104 -5.81 8.83 5.85
N TYR A 105 -5.06 7.96 5.18
CA TYR A 105 -4.36 8.32 3.95
C TYR A 105 -5.30 8.68 2.79
N ALA A 106 -6.46 8.02 2.71
CA ALA A 106 -7.47 8.32 1.69
C ALA A 106 -8.15 9.68 1.93
N LEU A 107 -8.35 10.08 3.18
CA LEU A 107 -9.09 11.29 3.54
C LEU A 107 -8.19 12.51 3.77
N ASN A 108 -7.05 12.31 4.42
CA ASN A 108 -6.23 13.41 4.95
C ASN A 108 -4.76 13.32 4.55
N GLY A 109 -4.32 12.26 3.84
CA GLY A 109 -2.92 12.08 3.46
C GLY A 109 -2.38 13.27 2.66
N ASN A 110 -1.19 13.74 3.01
CA ASN A 110 -0.48 14.83 2.32
C ASN A 110 0.83 14.34 1.67
N ASP A 111 1.37 13.22 2.12
CA ASP A 111 2.55 12.60 1.54
C ASP A 111 2.21 11.89 0.24
N SER A 112 3.19 11.74 -0.64
CA SER A 112 3.06 10.95 -1.85
C SER A 112 4.34 10.16 -2.12
N GLY A 113 4.21 8.96 -2.65
CA GLY A 113 5.34 8.08 -2.92
C GLY A 113 5.86 7.38 -1.67
N SER A 114 5.03 7.22 -0.64
CA SER A 114 5.39 6.56 0.61
C SER A 114 4.84 5.15 0.70
N PHE A 115 5.56 4.31 1.43
CA PHE A 115 5.07 3.03 1.91
C PHE A 115 5.04 3.07 3.44
N VAL A 116 3.85 2.90 4.01
CA VAL A 116 3.62 3.08 5.45
C VAL A 116 2.86 1.93 6.07
N GLU A 117 3.08 1.75 7.36
CA GLU A 117 2.38 0.83 8.24
C GLU A 117 2.10 1.51 9.59
N PRO A 118 1.32 0.90 10.52
CA PRO A 118 0.96 1.57 11.78
C PRO A 118 2.15 2.08 12.60
N ASP A 119 3.29 1.41 12.52
CA ASP A 119 4.50 1.76 13.27
C ASP A 119 5.39 2.79 12.55
N GLY A 120 5.02 3.22 11.35
CA GLY A 120 5.75 4.24 10.59
C GLY A 120 6.03 3.88 9.13
N THR A 121 7.12 4.42 8.59
CA THR A 121 7.52 4.16 7.21
C THR A 121 8.12 2.77 7.06
N THR A 122 7.66 2.05 6.05
CA THR A 122 8.21 0.74 5.67
C THR A 122 9.18 0.94 4.49
N PRO A 123 10.35 0.32 4.48
CA PRO A 123 11.22 0.32 3.31
C PRO A 123 10.60 -0.48 2.16
N TRP A 124 10.89 -0.05 0.94
CA TRP A 124 10.41 -0.74 -0.28
C TRP A 124 10.95 -2.15 -0.46
#